data_091fafb5ab0223da9326a657a54f60d9
#
_entry.id   091fafb5ab0223da9326a657a54f60d9
#
_cell.length_a   1.000
_cell.length_b   1.000
_cell.length_c   1.000
_cell.angle_alpha   90.00
_cell.angle_beta   90.00
_cell.angle_gamma   90.00
#
_symmetry.space_group_name_H-M   'P 1'
#
loop_
_entity.id
_entity.type
_entity.pdbx_description
1 polymer ?
#
loop_
_entity_poly.entity_id
_entity_poly.type
_entity_poly.pdbx_seq_one_letter_code
_entity_poly.pdbx_strand_id
1 'polypeptide(L)'
;MSNSSTRLLPFEFARNNGLLVREVEGDLVLSPGVSQWAIAEVSRTNGGFSAINHVDSDAFDKILSALYSGRKNSSESVMEDIKDFVDMESAAADLEETGDLLDAEDDAPIIRLLNAILAESLKENASDIHVEPYEKESLVRFRLDGVLSTVLKPSAQITPLLISRIKVMSKLDIAEKRLPQDGRMSVKLGGRSIDLRISTMPSSHGERVVMRLLDKDAGKLQVDDLGMPADTSAQLDDLIRRPHGIVLVTGPTGSGKTTTLYAALQQMDRQGRNIMTVEDPVEYDLPGISQTQINLRAGMTFARGLKAILRQDPDVILIGEIRDGETAEIATQSSLTGHLVLSTLHTNTAAGAITRLQDLGVDSLNFAVS
;
A
#
# COMPACT_ATOMS: atom_id res chain seq x y z
N MET A 1 14.90 -47.06 7.66
CA MET A 1 14.54 -46.17 6.57
C MET A 1 14.32 -44.79 7.22
N SER A 2 15.34 -43.97 7.20
CA SER A 2 15.33 -42.64 7.84
C SER A 2 14.52 -41.67 6.98
N ASN A 3 13.41 -41.15 7.52
CA ASN A 3 12.72 -40.01 6.98
C ASN A 3 13.67 -38.81 7.03
N SER A 4 14.39 -38.52 5.96
CA SER A 4 15.05 -37.22 5.77
C SER A 4 13.96 -36.21 5.36
N SER A 5 13.41 -35.52 6.34
CA SER A 5 12.59 -34.34 6.04
C SER A 5 13.49 -33.31 5.32
N THR A 6 13.21 -33.08 4.08
CA THR A 6 13.86 -32.01 3.29
C THR A 6 13.61 -30.70 4.01
N ARG A 7 14.67 -30.04 4.49
CA ARG A 7 14.56 -28.83 5.31
C ARG A 7 14.53 -27.61 4.39
N LEU A 8 13.57 -26.74 4.58
CA LEU A 8 13.51 -25.44 3.88
C LEU A 8 14.76 -24.62 4.21
N LEU A 9 15.31 -23.94 3.21
CA LEU A 9 16.47 -23.04 3.40
C LEU A 9 16.02 -21.77 4.12
N PRO A 10 16.91 -21.07 4.85
CA PRO A 10 16.63 -19.71 5.31
C PRO A 10 16.30 -18.79 4.12
N PHE A 11 15.32 -17.90 4.27
CA PHE A 11 14.85 -17.01 3.19
C PHE A 11 15.97 -16.16 2.58
N GLU A 12 16.80 -15.53 3.41
CA GLU A 12 17.95 -14.76 2.94
C GLU A 12 18.95 -15.60 2.14
N PHE A 13 19.23 -16.80 2.60
CA PHE A 13 20.13 -17.69 1.89
C PHE A 13 19.55 -18.07 0.52
N ALA A 14 18.28 -18.42 0.46
CA ALA A 14 17.58 -18.75 -0.78
C ALA A 14 17.58 -17.56 -1.76
N ARG A 15 17.25 -16.37 -1.27
CA ARG A 15 17.19 -15.14 -2.06
C ARG A 15 18.55 -14.68 -2.56
N ASN A 16 19.54 -14.58 -1.67
CA ASN A 16 20.87 -14.06 -2.02
C ASN A 16 21.66 -14.99 -2.93
N ASN A 17 21.40 -16.28 -2.87
CA ASN A 17 22.07 -17.28 -3.71
C ASN A 17 21.20 -17.74 -4.90
N GLY A 18 19.96 -17.27 -5.02
CA GLY A 18 19.09 -17.58 -6.15
C GLY A 18 18.68 -19.05 -6.26
N LEU A 19 18.55 -19.76 -5.11
CA LEU A 19 18.19 -21.18 -5.09
C LEU A 19 17.23 -21.50 -3.94
N LEU A 20 16.28 -22.41 -4.17
CA LEU A 20 15.34 -22.86 -3.14
C LEU A 20 15.04 -24.36 -3.28
N VAL A 21 14.57 -24.98 -2.20
CA VAL A 21 14.19 -26.39 -2.17
C VAL A 21 12.68 -26.48 -1.91
N ARG A 22 11.94 -27.24 -2.76
CA ARG A 22 10.52 -27.53 -2.55
C ARG A 22 10.38 -28.77 -1.69
N GLU A 23 9.79 -28.64 -0.53
CA GLU A 23 9.67 -29.75 0.44
C GLU A 23 8.78 -30.89 -0.04
N VAL A 24 7.70 -30.62 -0.76
CA VAL A 24 6.74 -31.65 -1.20
C VAL A 24 7.30 -32.49 -2.35
N GLU A 25 8.06 -31.87 -3.24
CA GLU A 25 8.63 -32.50 -4.45
C GLU A 25 10.09 -32.90 -4.26
N GLY A 26 10.78 -32.34 -3.27
CA GLY A 26 12.22 -32.56 -3.02
C GLY A 26 13.09 -31.96 -4.12
N ASP A 27 12.58 -31.01 -4.88
CA ASP A 27 13.25 -30.40 -6.03
C ASP A 27 14.07 -29.18 -5.64
N LEU A 28 15.23 -29.00 -6.28
CA LEU A 28 16.02 -27.79 -6.22
C LEU A 28 15.62 -26.86 -7.38
N VAL A 29 15.18 -25.64 -7.07
CA VAL A 29 14.86 -24.62 -8.08
C VAL A 29 15.97 -23.57 -8.10
N LEU A 30 16.49 -23.26 -9.28
CA LEU A 30 17.62 -22.39 -9.51
C LEU A 30 17.22 -21.21 -10.39
N SER A 31 17.59 -19.99 -9.98
CA SER A 31 17.54 -18.79 -10.81
C SER A 31 18.80 -18.69 -11.69
N PRO A 32 18.85 -17.80 -12.69
CA PRO A 32 20.06 -17.59 -13.47
C PRO A 32 21.23 -17.06 -12.62
N GLY A 33 22.43 -17.62 -12.80
CA GLY A 33 23.65 -17.14 -12.15
C GLY A 33 23.96 -17.72 -10.77
N VAL A 34 23.27 -18.77 -10.33
CA VAL A 34 23.54 -19.45 -9.06
C VAL A 34 24.95 -20.01 -9.02
N SER A 35 25.67 -19.79 -7.92
CA SER A 35 27.02 -20.30 -7.72
C SER A 35 27.04 -21.81 -7.46
N GLN A 36 28.04 -22.51 -8.00
CA GLN A 36 28.25 -23.95 -7.74
C GLN A 36 28.49 -24.23 -6.26
N TRP A 37 29.05 -23.27 -5.53
CA TRP A 37 29.25 -23.38 -4.07
C TRP A 37 27.93 -23.46 -3.33
N ALA A 38 26.96 -22.61 -3.66
CA ALA A 38 25.66 -22.60 -3.02
C ALA A 38 24.90 -23.91 -3.25
N ILE A 39 24.95 -24.46 -4.47
CA ILE A 39 24.36 -25.76 -4.80
C ILE A 39 25.03 -26.88 -4.00
N ALA A 40 26.37 -26.88 -3.89
CA ALA A 40 27.10 -27.88 -3.14
C ALA A 40 26.76 -27.84 -1.64
N GLU A 41 26.66 -26.64 -1.06
CA GLU A 41 26.32 -26.45 0.37
C GLU A 41 24.92 -26.95 0.68
N VAL A 42 23.95 -26.63 -0.16
CA VAL A 42 22.57 -27.10 0.01
C VAL A 42 22.45 -28.61 -0.19
N SER A 43 23.20 -29.19 -1.15
CA SER A 43 23.26 -30.64 -1.33
C SER A 43 23.84 -31.37 -0.10
N ARG A 44 24.86 -30.75 0.52
CA ARG A 44 25.50 -31.29 1.72
C ARG A 44 24.56 -31.30 2.93
N THR A 45 23.70 -30.28 3.07
CA THR A 45 22.79 -30.13 4.22
C THR A 45 21.47 -30.89 4.04
N ASN A 46 20.96 -31.00 2.82
CA ASN A 46 19.64 -31.61 2.54
C ASN A 46 19.69 -33.06 2.00
N GLY A 47 20.88 -33.65 1.79
CA GLY A 47 21.02 -35.06 1.47
C GLY A 47 20.68 -35.45 0.02
N GLY A 48 20.54 -34.48 -0.90
CA GLY A 48 20.24 -34.69 -2.32
C GLY A 48 18.86 -34.18 -2.73
N PHE A 49 18.61 -34.12 -4.05
CA PHE A 49 17.38 -33.61 -4.65
C PHE A 49 16.77 -34.58 -5.64
N SER A 50 15.43 -34.57 -5.74
CA SER A 50 14.68 -35.41 -6.68
C SER A 50 14.87 -34.91 -8.12
N ALA A 51 14.93 -33.60 -8.32
CA ALA A 51 15.18 -32.94 -9.60
C ALA A 51 15.82 -31.56 -9.40
N ILE A 52 16.41 -31.01 -10.47
CA ILE A 52 16.92 -29.64 -10.51
C ILE A 52 16.18 -28.90 -11.61
N ASN A 53 15.46 -27.86 -11.24
CA ASN A 53 14.65 -27.05 -12.15
C ASN A 53 15.26 -25.66 -12.30
N HIS A 54 15.54 -25.25 -13.54
CA HIS A 54 16.00 -23.90 -13.86
C HIS A 54 14.79 -23.03 -14.25
N VAL A 55 14.67 -21.86 -13.64
CA VAL A 55 13.60 -20.90 -13.90
C VAL A 55 14.21 -19.51 -14.17
N ASP A 56 13.49 -18.63 -14.83
CA ASP A 56 13.90 -17.23 -14.94
C ASP A 56 13.76 -16.48 -13.60
N SER A 57 14.34 -15.29 -13.51
CA SER A 57 14.35 -14.51 -12.27
C SER A 57 12.93 -14.17 -11.77
N ASP A 58 12.02 -13.81 -12.69
CA ASP A 58 10.64 -13.45 -12.34
C ASP A 58 9.85 -14.66 -11.83
N ALA A 59 10.04 -15.83 -12.43
CA ALA A 59 9.43 -17.07 -11.95
C ALA A 59 10.02 -17.52 -10.61
N PHE A 60 11.34 -17.34 -10.43
CA PHE A 60 12.00 -17.64 -9.16
C PHE A 60 11.44 -16.80 -8.02
N ASP A 61 11.31 -15.48 -8.18
CA ASP A 61 10.80 -14.56 -7.18
C ASP A 61 9.33 -14.88 -6.81
N LYS A 62 8.52 -15.27 -7.79
CA LYS A 62 7.14 -15.72 -7.54
C LYS A 62 7.10 -17.01 -6.71
N ILE A 63 7.94 -18.00 -7.03
CA ILE A 63 8.01 -19.27 -6.30
C ILE A 63 8.57 -19.02 -4.90
N LEU A 64 9.61 -18.21 -4.75
CA LEU A 64 10.19 -17.82 -3.47
C LEU A 64 9.14 -17.19 -2.58
N SER A 65 8.43 -16.18 -3.08
CA SER A 65 7.37 -15.50 -2.34
C SER A 65 6.24 -16.46 -1.94
N ALA A 66 5.78 -17.33 -2.85
CA ALA A 66 4.72 -18.29 -2.56
C ALA A 66 5.14 -19.34 -1.51
N LEU A 67 6.40 -19.79 -1.54
CA LEU A 67 6.90 -20.84 -0.66
C LEU A 67 7.07 -20.33 0.79
N TYR A 68 7.55 -19.10 0.95
CA TYR A 68 7.83 -18.54 2.28
C TYR A 68 6.65 -17.75 2.86
N SER A 69 5.71 -17.26 2.08
CA SER A 69 4.47 -16.63 2.57
C SER A 69 3.45 -17.64 3.12
N GLY A 70 3.59 -18.94 2.83
CA GLY A 70 2.63 -19.99 3.18
C GLY A 70 2.99 -20.86 4.39
N ARG A 71 4.12 -20.63 5.12
CA ARG A 71 4.60 -21.59 6.11
C ARG A 71 4.95 -20.97 7.45
N LYS A 72 4.41 -21.60 8.50
CA LYS A 72 4.72 -21.46 9.94
C LYS A 72 4.43 -20.16 10.68
N ASN A 73 3.89 -19.13 10.03
CA ASN A 73 3.55 -17.90 10.71
C ASN A 73 2.05 -17.57 10.55
N SER A 74 1.16 -18.53 10.80
CA SER A 74 -0.23 -18.11 11.05
C SER A 74 -0.23 -17.33 12.36
N SER A 75 -0.96 -16.22 12.40
CA SER A 75 -1.11 -15.40 13.61
C SER A 75 -1.60 -16.23 14.81
N GLU A 76 -2.36 -17.32 14.58
CA GLU A 76 -2.83 -18.25 15.60
C GLU A 76 -1.69 -19.09 16.20
N SER A 77 -0.73 -19.62 15.40
CA SER A 77 0.38 -20.43 15.92
C SER A 77 1.37 -19.60 16.74
N VAL A 78 1.65 -18.35 16.31
CA VAL A 78 2.47 -17.39 17.05
C VAL A 78 1.78 -16.97 18.35
N MET A 79 0.45 -16.89 18.36
CA MET A 79 -0.34 -16.59 19.56
C MET A 79 -0.25 -17.67 20.65
N GLU A 80 -0.15 -18.96 20.28
CA GLU A 80 0.05 -20.04 21.25
C GLU A 80 1.42 -19.93 21.92
N ASP A 81 2.46 -19.64 21.16
CA ASP A 81 3.82 -19.45 21.70
C ASP A 81 3.92 -18.23 22.63
N ILE A 82 3.11 -17.16 22.39
CA ILE A 82 3.13 -15.93 23.20
C ILE A 82 2.42 -16.10 24.55
N LYS A 83 1.44 -16.99 24.67
CA LYS A 83 0.75 -17.25 25.96
C LYS A 83 1.70 -17.68 27.07
N ASP A 84 2.82 -18.30 26.71
CA ASP A 84 3.85 -18.76 27.65
C ASP A 84 4.88 -17.69 28.01
N PHE A 85 4.86 -16.49 27.35
CA PHE A 85 5.88 -15.43 27.45
C PHE A 85 5.41 -14.12 28.10
N VAL A 86 4.31 -14.09 28.86
CA VAL A 86 3.67 -12.85 29.39
C VAL A 86 4.53 -12.06 30.41
N ASP A 87 5.75 -12.45 30.71
CA ASP A 87 6.61 -11.83 31.74
C ASP A 87 7.72 -10.89 31.21
N MET A 88 7.64 -10.36 30.00
CA MET A 88 8.73 -9.51 29.46
C MET A 88 8.29 -8.08 29.10
N GLU A 89 8.45 -7.18 30.09
CA GLU A 89 8.24 -5.71 29.98
C GLU A 89 9.43 -4.94 29.36
N SER A 90 10.48 -5.61 28.85
CA SER A 90 11.76 -4.94 28.55
C SER A 90 12.23 -4.96 27.08
N ALA A 91 11.44 -5.36 26.10
CA ALA A 91 11.90 -5.48 24.70
C ALA A 91 11.47 -4.34 23.75
N ALA A 92 11.26 -3.13 24.27
CA ALA A 92 10.75 -2.00 23.48
C ALA A 92 11.80 -1.02 22.93
N ALA A 93 13.09 -1.29 23.11
CA ALA A 93 14.15 -0.38 22.69
C ALA A 93 15.12 -1.07 21.73
N ASP A 94 15.25 -0.61 20.57
CA ASP A 94 16.19 -0.90 19.46
C ASP A 94 15.59 -1.64 18.28
N LEU A 95 15.24 -0.84 17.26
CA LEU A 95 14.85 -1.34 15.95
C LEU A 95 15.41 -0.47 14.84
N GLU A 96 16.30 -1.05 14.07
CA GLU A 96 16.75 -0.52 12.80
C GLU A 96 15.73 -0.78 11.68
N GLU A 97 15.54 0.25 10.82
CA GLU A 97 14.41 0.43 9.88
C GLU A 97 14.44 -0.39 8.58
N THR A 98 15.24 -1.44 8.38
CA THR A 98 15.52 -1.93 7.01
C THR A 98 15.55 -3.45 6.76
N GLY A 99 15.08 -4.29 7.66
CA GLY A 99 14.98 -5.75 7.45
C GLY A 99 13.68 -6.18 6.74
N ASP A 100 13.72 -7.30 6.00
CA ASP A 100 12.51 -7.98 5.55
C ASP A 100 11.84 -8.66 6.75
N LEU A 101 10.51 -8.49 6.91
CA LEU A 101 9.79 -9.02 8.07
C LEU A 101 9.80 -10.56 8.16
N LEU A 102 10.14 -11.28 7.08
CA LEU A 102 10.28 -12.73 7.08
C LEU A 102 11.63 -13.22 7.64
N ASP A 103 12.62 -12.33 7.78
CA ASP A 103 13.95 -12.66 8.29
C ASP A 103 14.06 -12.56 9.83
N ALA A 104 13.01 -12.11 10.50
CA ALA A 104 12.98 -11.80 11.93
C ALA A 104 12.82 -13.05 12.81
N GLU A 105 13.77 -13.99 12.78
CA GLU A 105 13.74 -15.21 13.62
C GLU A 105 14.05 -14.95 15.11
N ASP A 106 14.79 -13.88 15.44
CA ASP A 106 15.22 -13.53 16.82
C ASP A 106 14.39 -12.42 17.49
N ASP A 107 13.31 -11.96 16.86
CA ASP A 107 12.50 -10.84 17.34
C ASP A 107 11.60 -11.21 18.53
N ALA A 108 11.30 -10.20 19.36
CA ALA A 108 10.36 -10.34 20.47
C ALA A 108 9.01 -10.89 19.98
N PRO A 109 8.32 -11.72 20.79
CA PRO A 109 7.08 -12.41 20.39
C PRO A 109 6.02 -11.51 19.77
N ILE A 110 5.92 -10.23 20.24
CA ILE A 110 4.96 -9.27 19.74
C ILE A 110 5.28 -8.82 18.30
N ILE A 111 6.56 -8.76 17.94
CA ILE A 111 7.02 -8.41 16.59
C ILE A 111 6.66 -9.54 15.64
N ARG A 112 6.94 -10.78 16.02
CA ARG A 112 6.55 -11.98 15.24
C ARG A 112 5.04 -12.04 15.03
N LEU A 113 4.24 -11.70 16.05
CA LEU A 113 2.79 -11.63 15.93
C LEU A 113 2.35 -10.58 14.91
N LEU A 114 2.88 -9.36 14.98
CA LEU A 114 2.55 -8.30 14.02
C LEU A 114 2.95 -8.70 12.61
N ASN A 115 4.15 -9.25 12.43
CA ASN A 115 4.64 -9.73 11.15
C ASN A 115 3.74 -10.83 10.57
N ALA A 116 3.30 -11.79 11.42
CA ALA A 116 2.37 -12.83 11.01
C ALA A 116 1.00 -12.28 10.58
N ILE A 117 0.45 -11.31 11.32
CA ILE A 117 -0.81 -10.63 10.97
C ILE A 117 -0.68 -9.92 9.61
N LEU A 118 0.43 -9.20 9.39
CA LEU A 118 0.69 -8.51 8.12
C LEU A 118 0.86 -9.50 6.96
N ALA A 119 1.61 -10.58 7.16
CA ALA A 119 1.81 -11.62 6.15
C ALA A 119 0.50 -12.30 5.76
N GLU A 120 -0.32 -12.64 6.74
CA GLU A 120 -1.61 -13.30 6.53
C GLU A 120 -2.60 -12.36 5.83
N SER A 121 -2.63 -11.07 6.20
CA SER A 121 -3.50 -10.08 5.55
C SER A 121 -3.21 -9.91 4.06
N LEU A 122 -1.93 -9.98 3.67
CA LEU A 122 -1.53 -9.91 2.26
C LEU A 122 -1.88 -11.17 1.49
N LYS A 123 -1.68 -12.34 2.11
CA LYS A 123 -2.05 -13.63 1.52
C LYS A 123 -3.54 -13.69 1.21
N GLU A 124 -4.37 -13.16 2.12
CA GLU A 124 -5.83 -13.12 1.99
C GLU A 124 -6.32 -11.92 1.16
N ASN A 125 -5.42 -11.06 0.62
CA ASN A 125 -5.75 -9.83 -0.11
C ASN A 125 -6.68 -8.88 0.69
N ALA A 126 -6.41 -8.73 1.99
CA ALA A 126 -7.17 -7.82 2.83
C ALA A 126 -6.92 -6.36 2.43
N SER A 127 -7.97 -5.55 2.42
CA SER A 127 -7.86 -4.10 2.24
C SER A 127 -7.49 -3.37 3.53
N ASP A 128 -8.02 -3.85 4.66
CA ASP A 128 -7.81 -3.22 5.97
C ASP A 128 -7.64 -4.30 7.05
N ILE A 129 -6.78 -4.01 8.04
CA ILE A 129 -6.61 -4.78 9.28
C ILE A 129 -7.14 -3.93 10.42
N HIS A 130 -8.03 -4.49 11.21
CA HIS A 130 -8.60 -3.85 12.39
C HIS A 130 -8.10 -4.55 13.65
N VAL A 131 -7.56 -3.79 14.60
CA VAL A 131 -7.23 -4.25 15.96
C VAL A 131 -8.18 -3.55 16.92
N GLU A 132 -9.06 -4.30 17.55
CA GLU A 132 -10.21 -3.75 18.30
C GLU A 132 -10.23 -4.33 19.71
N PRO A 133 -9.93 -3.51 20.75
CA PRO A 133 -10.05 -3.92 22.14
C PRO A 133 -11.51 -3.88 22.61
N TYR A 134 -11.90 -4.91 23.33
CA TYR A 134 -13.18 -5.02 24.05
C TYR A 134 -12.92 -5.34 25.53
N GLU A 135 -13.97 -5.41 26.33
CA GLU A 135 -13.86 -5.59 27.78
C GLU A 135 -13.12 -6.86 28.20
N LYS A 136 -13.39 -7.98 27.54
CA LYS A 136 -12.85 -9.30 27.90
C LYS A 136 -11.90 -9.89 26.87
N GLU A 137 -12.00 -9.46 25.64
CA GLU A 137 -11.19 -9.96 24.52
C GLU A 137 -10.84 -8.82 23.58
N SER A 138 -9.90 -9.06 22.71
CA SER A 138 -9.64 -8.17 21.58
C SER A 138 -9.86 -8.94 20.29
N LEU A 139 -10.19 -8.23 19.22
CA LEU A 139 -10.38 -8.83 17.90
C LEU A 139 -9.38 -8.25 16.92
N VAL A 140 -8.71 -9.11 16.17
CA VAL A 140 -8.04 -8.74 14.91
C VAL A 140 -8.92 -9.22 13.78
N ARG A 141 -9.34 -8.28 12.93
CA ARG A 141 -10.24 -8.56 11.82
C ARG A 141 -9.66 -8.05 10.51
N PHE A 142 -9.80 -8.81 9.46
CA PHE A 142 -9.47 -8.41 8.10
C PHE A 142 -10.72 -7.98 7.35
N ARG A 143 -10.59 -6.96 6.51
CA ARG A 143 -11.62 -6.62 5.53
C ARG A 143 -11.29 -7.30 4.21
N LEU A 144 -12.09 -8.27 3.84
CA LEU A 144 -11.98 -9.06 2.61
C LEU A 144 -13.21 -8.74 1.74
N ASP A 145 -13.01 -8.21 0.55
CA ASP A 145 -14.10 -7.83 -0.38
C ASP A 145 -15.23 -7.02 0.29
N GLY A 146 -14.83 -6.07 1.15
CA GLY A 146 -15.76 -5.19 1.88
C GLY A 146 -16.33 -5.77 3.16
N VAL A 147 -16.16 -7.08 3.45
CA VAL A 147 -16.68 -7.76 4.64
C VAL A 147 -15.59 -7.90 5.70
N LEU A 148 -15.92 -7.65 6.98
CA LEU A 148 -15.00 -7.87 8.11
C LEU A 148 -15.11 -9.30 8.63
N SER A 149 -13.98 -10.01 8.60
CA SER A 149 -13.82 -11.36 9.14
C SER A 149 -12.86 -11.38 10.32
N THR A 150 -13.20 -12.06 11.43
CA THR A 150 -12.32 -12.20 12.58
C THR A 150 -11.27 -13.28 12.27
N VAL A 151 -10.00 -12.90 12.39
CA VAL A 151 -8.85 -13.79 12.13
C VAL A 151 -8.22 -14.24 13.44
N LEU A 152 -8.14 -13.35 14.42
CA LEU A 152 -7.44 -13.63 15.68
C LEU A 152 -8.15 -12.95 16.85
N LYS A 153 -8.07 -13.59 18.04
CA LYS A 153 -8.57 -13.07 19.31
C LYS A 153 -7.45 -12.97 20.35
N PRO A 154 -6.61 -11.92 20.28
CA PRO A 154 -5.54 -11.74 21.26
C PRO A 154 -6.11 -11.44 22.65
N SER A 155 -5.37 -11.82 23.70
CA SER A 155 -5.74 -11.46 25.07
C SER A 155 -5.66 -9.96 25.27
N ALA A 156 -6.44 -9.45 26.25
CA ALA A 156 -6.44 -8.02 26.60
C ALA A 156 -5.05 -7.50 27.02
N GLN A 157 -4.14 -8.37 27.46
CA GLN A 157 -2.76 -8.00 27.84
C GLN A 157 -1.83 -7.80 26.64
N ILE A 158 -2.04 -8.55 25.55
CA ILE A 158 -1.20 -8.49 24.35
C ILE A 158 -1.56 -7.30 23.47
N THR A 159 -2.82 -6.93 23.41
CA THR A 159 -3.30 -5.87 22.50
C THR A 159 -2.63 -4.51 22.71
N PRO A 160 -2.41 -4.01 23.95
CA PRO A 160 -1.70 -2.75 24.16
C PRO A 160 -0.24 -2.79 23.66
N LEU A 161 0.44 -3.94 23.76
CA LEU A 161 1.80 -4.13 23.27
C LEU A 161 1.83 -4.12 21.75
N LEU A 162 0.87 -4.81 21.11
CA LEU A 162 0.71 -4.81 19.66
C LEU A 162 0.46 -3.39 19.12
N ILE A 163 -0.43 -2.64 19.77
CA ILE A 163 -0.73 -1.26 19.39
C ILE A 163 0.48 -0.34 19.58
N SER A 164 1.20 -0.48 20.69
CA SER A 164 2.42 0.29 20.94
C SER A 164 3.46 0.03 19.84
N ARG A 165 3.62 -1.23 19.42
CA ARG A 165 4.52 -1.58 18.33
C ARG A 165 4.09 -0.97 16.99
N ILE A 166 2.79 -1.02 16.65
CA ILE A 166 2.24 -0.38 15.46
C ILE A 166 2.52 1.14 15.49
N LYS A 167 2.34 1.79 16.65
CA LYS A 167 2.61 3.22 16.82
C LYS A 167 4.09 3.56 16.59
N VAL A 168 5.02 2.77 17.14
CA VAL A 168 6.47 2.95 16.90
C VAL A 168 6.78 2.91 15.42
N MET A 169 6.36 1.85 14.74
CA MET A 169 6.63 1.67 13.30
C MET A 169 6.00 2.75 12.44
N SER A 170 4.90 3.36 12.91
CA SER A 170 4.17 4.41 12.20
C SER A 170 4.61 5.83 12.62
N LYS A 171 5.65 5.95 13.47
CA LYS A 171 6.16 7.23 14.01
C LYS A 171 5.08 8.05 14.74
N LEU A 172 4.18 7.35 15.46
CA LEU A 172 3.13 7.94 16.27
C LEU A 172 3.58 8.05 17.73
N ASP A 173 2.95 8.96 18.49
CA ASP A 173 3.21 9.13 19.91
C ASP A 173 2.62 7.97 20.73
N ILE A 174 3.50 7.17 21.35
CA ILE A 174 3.12 5.99 22.14
C ILE A 174 2.45 6.41 23.46
N ALA A 175 2.88 7.53 24.02
CA ALA A 175 2.39 8.02 25.32
C ALA A 175 0.98 8.63 25.22
N GLU A 176 0.61 9.23 24.08
CA GLU A 176 -0.70 9.81 23.89
C GLU A 176 -1.71 8.74 23.44
N LYS A 177 -2.64 8.40 24.34
CA LYS A 177 -3.68 7.37 24.14
C LYS A 177 -5.09 7.91 24.13
N ARG A 178 -5.27 9.24 24.29
CA ARG A 178 -6.55 9.92 24.44
C ARG A 178 -7.01 10.64 23.19
N LEU A 179 -6.11 10.84 22.24
CA LEU A 179 -6.37 11.54 20.99
C LEU A 179 -6.18 10.61 19.80
N PRO A 180 -6.99 10.74 18.75
CA PRO A 180 -6.77 10.04 17.49
C PRO A 180 -5.42 10.44 16.88
N GLN A 181 -4.74 9.49 16.27
CA GLN A 181 -3.49 9.72 15.55
C GLN A 181 -3.53 9.00 14.21
N ASP A 182 -2.97 9.66 13.19
CA ASP A 182 -2.81 9.11 11.85
C ASP A 182 -1.35 9.07 11.47
N GLY A 183 -0.90 7.95 10.92
CA GLY A 183 0.48 7.72 10.51
C GLY A 183 0.60 6.84 9.29
N ARG A 184 1.85 6.60 8.90
CA ARG A 184 2.19 5.70 7.80
C ARG A 184 3.39 4.87 8.19
N MET A 185 3.44 3.64 7.70
CA MET A 185 4.63 2.80 7.76
C MET A 185 4.80 2.08 6.43
N SER A 186 6.06 1.85 6.05
CA SER A 186 6.41 1.00 4.92
C SER A 186 7.07 -0.25 5.48
N VAL A 187 6.63 -1.41 5.04
CA VAL A 187 7.17 -2.70 5.45
C VAL A 187 7.61 -3.49 4.23
N LYS A 188 8.66 -4.28 4.37
CA LYS A 188 9.04 -5.26 3.37
C LYS A 188 8.58 -6.63 3.81
N LEU A 189 7.88 -7.35 2.96
CA LEU A 189 7.42 -8.70 3.24
C LEU A 189 7.59 -9.58 2.00
N GLY A 190 8.40 -10.64 2.11
CA GLY A 190 8.67 -11.53 0.98
C GLY A 190 9.25 -10.81 -0.23
N GLY A 191 10.07 -9.78 -0.01
CA GLY A 191 10.65 -8.95 -1.07
C GLY A 191 9.74 -7.84 -1.62
N ARG A 192 8.45 -7.81 -1.27
CA ARG A 192 7.51 -6.73 -1.65
C ARG A 192 7.52 -5.61 -0.63
N SER A 193 7.55 -4.38 -1.10
CA SER A 193 7.40 -3.19 -0.26
C SER A 193 5.93 -2.77 -0.22
N ILE A 194 5.36 -2.71 0.98
CA ILE A 194 3.96 -2.40 1.21
C ILE A 194 3.87 -1.18 2.09
N ASP A 195 3.07 -0.22 1.68
CA ASP A 195 2.74 0.93 2.50
C ASP A 195 1.44 0.67 3.26
N LEU A 196 1.42 1.06 4.53
CA LEU A 196 0.23 1.01 5.35
C LEU A 196 -0.11 2.40 5.86
N ARG A 197 -1.39 2.75 5.81
CA ARG A 197 -1.95 3.87 6.56
C ARG A 197 -2.50 3.38 7.86
N ILE A 198 -2.10 4.02 8.94
CA ILE A 198 -2.49 3.69 10.28
C ILE A 198 -3.34 4.82 10.84
N SER A 199 -4.51 4.47 11.36
CA SER A 199 -5.33 5.38 12.16
C SER A 199 -5.59 4.74 13.51
N THR A 200 -5.27 5.47 14.57
CA THR A 200 -5.56 5.07 15.97
C THR A 200 -6.68 5.93 16.53
N MET A 201 -7.55 5.33 17.29
CA MET A 201 -8.66 6.02 17.92
C MET A 201 -8.91 5.50 19.34
N PRO A 202 -9.01 6.38 20.35
CA PRO A 202 -9.42 5.98 21.71
C PRO A 202 -10.78 5.29 21.72
N SER A 203 -10.90 4.21 22.48
CA SER A 203 -12.16 3.55 22.77
C SER A 203 -12.31 3.24 24.27
N SER A 204 -13.46 2.75 24.69
CA SER A 204 -13.76 2.49 26.12
C SER A 204 -12.80 1.46 26.75
N HIS A 205 -12.21 0.57 25.95
CA HIS A 205 -11.37 -0.53 26.43
C HIS A 205 -9.92 -0.46 25.93
N GLY A 206 -9.47 0.70 25.46
CA GLY A 206 -8.14 0.94 24.93
C GLY A 206 -8.16 1.63 23.57
N GLU A 207 -7.03 1.68 22.87
CA GLU A 207 -6.99 2.26 21.53
C GLU A 207 -7.40 1.22 20.49
N ARG A 208 -8.24 1.61 19.56
CA ARG A 208 -8.55 0.88 18.33
C ARG A 208 -7.57 1.31 17.25
N VAL A 209 -7.09 0.37 16.45
CA VAL A 209 -6.22 0.66 15.31
C VAL A 209 -6.83 0.10 14.04
N VAL A 210 -6.76 0.89 12.98
CA VAL A 210 -7.06 0.44 11.62
C VAL A 210 -5.81 0.66 10.77
N MET A 211 -5.35 -0.38 10.10
CA MET A 211 -4.23 -0.36 9.17
C MET A 211 -4.78 -0.66 7.78
N ARG A 212 -4.74 0.32 6.87
CA ARG A 212 -5.12 0.13 5.46
C ARG A 212 -3.89 -0.23 4.66
N LEU A 213 -3.96 -1.34 3.95
CA LEU A 213 -2.91 -1.78 3.04
C LEU A 213 -2.99 -0.99 1.73
N LEU A 214 -1.85 -0.45 1.32
CA LEU A 214 -1.68 0.26 0.06
C LEU A 214 -0.70 -0.54 -0.78
N ASP A 215 -1.21 -1.29 -1.75
CA ASP A 215 -0.36 -2.05 -2.67
C ASP A 215 0.33 -1.10 -3.63
N LYS A 216 1.66 -1.00 -3.56
CA LYS A 216 2.46 -0.22 -4.52
C LYS A 216 2.42 -0.80 -5.94
N ASP A 217 2.14 -2.09 -6.07
CA ASP A 217 2.01 -2.73 -7.37
C ASP A 217 0.64 -2.50 -8.02
N ALA A 218 -0.39 -2.13 -7.24
CA ALA A 218 -1.66 -1.63 -7.78
C ALA A 218 -1.49 -0.34 -8.62
N GLY A 219 -0.33 0.33 -8.47
CA GLY A 219 0.05 1.54 -9.20
C GLY A 219 0.51 1.32 -10.63
N LYS A 220 0.55 0.08 -11.12
CA LYS A 220 1.00 -0.22 -12.48
C LYS A 220 -0.14 -0.38 -13.49
N LEU A 221 -1.40 -0.13 -13.07
CA LEU A 221 -2.54 -0.23 -13.96
C LEU A 221 -2.46 0.83 -15.06
N GLN A 222 -2.47 0.38 -16.32
CA GLN A 222 -2.63 1.24 -17.48
C GLN A 222 -4.11 1.45 -17.78
N VAL A 223 -4.45 2.41 -18.64
CA VAL A 223 -5.85 2.67 -19.03
C VAL A 223 -6.51 1.41 -19.61
N ASP A 224 -5.77 0.60 -20.34
CA ASP A 224 -6.26 -0.66 -20.92
C ASP A 224 -6.64 -1.72 -19.87
N ASP A 225 -5.99 -1.68 -18.71
CA ASP A 225 -6.26 -2.61 -17.57
C ASP A 225 -7.53 -2.25 -16.80
N LEU A 226 -8.07 -1.04 -17.01
CA LEU A 226 -9.26 -0.55 -16.30
C LEU A 226 -10.58 -1.16 -16.81
N GLY A 227 -10.55 -1.94 -17.87
CA GLY A 227 -11.74 -2.54 -18.48
C GLY A 227 -12.68 -1.53 -19.13
N MET A 228 -12.17 -0.37 -19.55
CA MET A 228 -12.94 0.62 -20.29
C MET A 228 -13.32 0.09 -21.67
N PRO A 229 -14.54 0.43 -22.20
CA PRO A 229 -14.84 0.23 -23.61
C PRO A 229 -13.82 0.94 -24.50
N ALA A 230 -13.47 0.34 -25.63
CA ALA A 230 -12.40 0.84 -26.51
C ALA A 230 -12.62 2.27 -27.01
N ASP A 231 -13.87 2.64 -27.24
CA ASP A 231 -14.26 4.01 -27.65
C ASP A 231 -14.04 5.02 -26.51
N THR A 232 -14.34 4.63 -25.28
CA THR A 232 -14.14 5.46 -24.08
C THR A 232 -12.65 5.62 -23.78
N SER A 233 -11.87 4.53 -23.88
CA SER A 233 -10.41 4.56 -23.74
C SER A 233 -9.75 5.49 -24.76
N ALA A 234 -10.18 5.40 -26.05
CA ALA A 234 -9.67 6.28 -27.10
C ALA A 234 -10.03 7.76 -26.86
N GLN A 235 -11.23 8.05 -26.34
CA GLN A 235 -11.61 9.43 -25.97
C GLN A 235 -10.77 9.95 -24.83
N LEU A 236 -10.51 9.12 -23.79
CA LEU A 236 -9.64 9.53 -22.68
C LEU A 236 -8.22 9.81 -23.18
N ASP A 237 -7.67 8.95 -24.06
CA ASP A 237 -6.35 9.16 -24.65
C ASP A 237 -6.25 10.47 -25.44
N ASP A 238 -7.29 10.85 -26.21
CA ASP A 238 -7.37 12.14 -26.88
C ASP A 238 -7.39 13.32 -25.88
N LEU A 239 -8.19 13.19 -24.81
CA LEU A 239 -8.34 14.25 -23.81
C LEU A 239 -7.04 14.51 -23.04
N ILE A 240 -6.30 13.48 -22.65
CA ILE A 240 -5.04 13.64 -21.91
C ILE A 240 -3.87 14.16 -22.74
N ARG A 241 -3.99 14.11 -24.06
CA ARG A 241 -3.00 14.66 -25.01
C ARG A 241 -3.23 16.14 -25.32
N ARG A 242 -4.37 16.69 -24.94
CA ARG A 242 -4.68 18.11 -25.20
C ARG A 242 -3.68 19.02 -24.48
N PRO A 243 -3.36 20.16 -25.06
CA PRO A 243 -2.43 21.11 -24.46
C PRO A 243 -3.02 21.82 -23.23
N HIS A 244 -4.33 22.00 -23.18
CA HIS A 244 -5.05 22.65 -22.07
C HIS A 244 -6.49 22.17 -21.99
N GLY A 245 -7.17 22.51 -20.91
CA GLY A 245 -8.55 22.14 -20.63
C GLY A 245 -8.71 21.51 -19.24
N ILE A 246 -9.93 21.11 -18.91
CA ILE A 246 -10.20 20.43 -17.65
C ILE A 246 -10.87 19.08 -17.89
N VAL A 247 -10.32 18.01 -17.30
CA VAL A 247 -10.88 16.66 -17.31
C VAL A 247 -11.32 16.31 -15.90
N LEU A 248 -12.62 16.01 -15.74
CA LEU A 248 -13.21 15.69 -14.44
C LEU A 248 -13.69 14.24 -14.41
N VAL A 249 -13.17 13.48 -13.45
CA VAL A 249 -13.61 12.13 -13.17
C VAL A 249 -14.57 12.13 -11.99
N THR A 250 -15.78 11.64 -12.18
CA THR A 250 -16.85 11.72 -11.18
C THR A 250 -17.31 10.35 -10.72
N GLY A 251 -17.88 10.29 -9.53
CA GLY A 251 -18.42 9.05 -8.97
C GLY A 251 -18.36 9.03 -7.44
N PRO A 252 -19.02 8.05 -6.79
CA PRO A 252 -18.96 7.86 -5.35
C PRO A 252 -17.56 7.43 -4.89
N THR A 253 -17.35 7.39 -3.57
CA THR A 253 -16.12 6.84 -2.98
C THR A 253 -15.96 5.36 -3.36
N GLY A 254 -14.74 4.95 -3.73
CA GLY A 254 -14.46 3.57 -4.14
C GLY A 254 -14.82 3.24 -5.59
N SER A 255 -15.28 4.20 -6.41
CA SER A 255 -15.63 3.96 -7.83
C SER A 255 -14.43 3.93 -8.79
N GLY A 256 -13.19 4.04 -8.29
CA GLY A 256 -11.99 3.99 -9.12
C GLY A 256 -11.53 5.34 -9.70
N LYS A 257 -12.04 6.48 -9.21
CA LYS A 257 -11.65 7.83 -9.71
C LYS A 257 -10.14 8.05 -9.70
N THR A 258 -9.50 7.85 -8.54
CA THR A 258 -8.04 8.01 -8.40
C THR A 258 -7.29 7.02 -9.27
N THR A 259 -7.74 5.76 -9.33
CA THR A 259 -7.16 4.72 -10.19
C THR A 259 -7.18 5.15 -11.67
N THR A 260 -8.31 5.69 -12.14
CA THR A 260 -8.46 6.21 -13.51
C THR A 260 -7.51 7.37 -13.78
N LEU A 261 -7.43 8.35 -12.87
CA LEU A 261 -6.54 9.50 -13.04
C LEU A 261 -5.07 9.10 -13.00
N TYR A 262 -4.69 8.18 -12.13
CA TYR A 262 -3.32 7.71 -12.04
C TYR A 262 -2.91 6.90 -13.29
N ALA A 263 -3.79 6.06 -13.81
CA ALA A 263 -3.56 5.36 -15.08
C ALA A 263 -3.42 6.35 -16.25
N ALA A 264 -4.24 7.40 -16.29
CA ALA A 264 -4.13 8.47 -17.27
C ALA A 264 -2.78 9.22 -17.16
N LEU A 265 -2.32 9.57 -15.95
CA LEU A 265 -1.03 10.21 -15.73
C LEU A 265 0.14 9.31 -16.17
N GLN A 266 0.04 8.00 -15.97
CA GLN A 266 1.09 7.07 -16.38
C GLN A 266 1.22 6.95 -17.91
N GLN A 267 0.13 7.18 -18.65
CA GLN A 267 0.11 7.15 -20.11
C GLN A 267 0.64 8.44 -20.75
N MET A 268 0.73 9.55 -19.98
CA MET A 268 1.23 10.83 -20.48
C MET A 268 2.75 10.82 -20.70
N ASP A 269 3.21 11.69 -21.60
CA ASP A 269 4.64 11.94 -21.80
C ASP A 269 5.24 12.71 -20.60
N ARG A 270 5.82 11.97 -19.68
CA ARG A 270 6.46 12.50 -18.47
C ARG A 270 7.87 13.06 -18.69
N GLN A 271 8.44 12.88 -19.88
CA GLN A 271 9.73 13.47 -20.23
C GLN A 271 9.59 14.83 -20.89
N GLY A 272 8.56 14.99 -21.70
CA GLY A 272 8.30 16.23 -22.42
C GLY A 272 7.35 17.20 -21.73
N ARG A 273 6.63 16.77 -20.68
CA ARG A 273 5.64 17.59 -19.94
C ARG A 273 5.95 17.62 -18.45
N ASN A 274 5.88 18.80 -17.86
CA ASN A 274 5.98 18.96 -16.41
C ASN A 274 4.62 18.67 -15.75
N ILE A 275 4.51 17.50 -15.12
CA ILE A 275 3.29 17.00 -14.48
C ILE A 275 3.43 17.18 -12.97
N MET A 276 2.48 17.89 -12.37
CA MET A 276 2.48 18.17 -10.94
C MET A 276 1.12 17.83 -10.31
N THR A 277 1.13 17.37 -9.05
CA THR A 277 -0.11 17.01 -8.35
C THR A 277 -0.22 17.66 -6.98
N VAL A 278 -1.47 17.87 -6.53
CA VAL A 278 -1.83 18.17 -5.14
C VAL A 278 -2.89 17.17 -4.68
N GLU A 279 -2.61 16.40 -3.62
CA GLU A 279 -3.41 15.25 -3.23
C GLU A 279 -3.64 15.15 -1.72
N ASP A 280 -4.72 14.50 -1.31
CA ASP A 280 -5.07 14.26 0.10
C ASP A 280 -5.56 12.81 0.32
N PRO A 281 -4.59 11.91 0.53
CA PRO A 281 -3.16 12.04 0.35
C PRO A 281 -2.69 11.51 -1.02
N VAL A 282 -1.38 11.54 -1.27
CA VAL A 282 -0.74 10.77 -2.36
C VAL A 282 -0.95 9.28 -2.07
N GLU A 283 -1.54 8.53 -3.02
CA GLU A 283 -1.82 7.10 -2.83
C GLU A 283 -0.54 6.26 -3.00
N TYR A 284 0.22 6.52 -4.06
CA TYR A 284 1.55 5.93 -4.32
C TYR A 284 2.37 6.83 -5.23
N ASP A 285 3.68 6.68 -5.19
CA ASP A 285 4.60 7.50 -5.98
C ASP A 285 4.56 7.11 -7.46
N LEU A 286 4.42 8.13 -8.32
CA LEU A 286 4.48 8.01 -9.77
C LEU A 286 5.84 8.52 -10.27
N PRO A 287 6.71 7.66 -10.83
CA PRO A 287 8.01 8.10 -11.33
C PRO A 287 7.88 9.18 -12.42
N GLY A 288 8.63 10.27 -12.27
CA GLY A 288 8.63 11.41 -13.20
C GLY A 288 7.47 12.40 -13.02
N ILE A 289 6.71 12.31 -11.92
CA ILE A 289 5.63 13.22 -11.55
C ILE A 289 5.94 13.85 -10.20
N SER A 290 5.80 15.18 -10.11
CA SER A 290 6.00 15.90 -8.85
C SER A 290 4.72 15.89 -8.01
N GLN A 291 4.64 15.02 -7.02
CA GLN A 291 3.44 14.83 -6.20
C GLN A 291 3.58 15.58 -4.86
N THR A 292 2.59 16.43 -4.56
CA THR A 292 2.53 17.21 -3.32
C THR A 292 1.35 16.76 -2.48
N GLN A 293 1.62 16.37 -1.24
CA GLN A 293 0.56 16.02 -0.30
C GLN A 293 0.12 17.22 0.52
N ILE A 294 -1.18 17.33 0.74
CA ILE A 294 -1.78 18.29 1.67
C ILE A 294 -1.27 18.07 3.10
N ASN A 295 -1.05 19.17 3.80
CA ASN A 295 -0.73 19.18 5.22
C ASN A 295 -1.43 20.36 5.90
N LEU A 296 -2.62 20.11 6.40
CA LEU A 296 -3.43 21.14 7.06
C LEU A 296 -2.75 21.72 8.31
N ARG A 297 -1.93 20.94 9.02
CA ARG A 297 -1.17 21.44 10.19
C ARG A 297 -0.13 22.46 9.78
N ALA A 298 0.45 22.33 8.60
CA ALA A 298 1.38 23.29 8.02
C ALA A 298 0.67 24.39 7.19
N GLY A 299 -0.66 24.38 7.15
CA GLY A 299 -1.47 25.30 6.35
C GLY A 299 -1.41 25.03 4.85
N MET A 300 -0.98 23.83 4.41
CA MET A 300 -0.99 23.41 3.03
C MET A 300 -2.36 22.84 2.67
N THR A 301 -3.18 23.65 2.00
CA THR A 301 -4.50 23.29 1.46
C THR A 301 -4.41 23.02 -0.04
N PHE A 302 -5.48 22.48 -0.66
CA PHE A 302 -5.58 22.30 -2.12
C PHE A 302 -5.36 23.63 -2.86
N ALA A 303 -6.08 24.69 -2.48
CA ALA A 303 -5.95 25.99 -3.10
C ALA A 303 -4.52 26.57 -2.97
N ARG A 304 -3.90 26.45 -1.80
CA ARG A 304 -2.53 26.91 -1.58
C ARG A 304 -1.51 26.13 -2.37
N GLY A 305 -1.64 24.80 -2.41
CA GLY A 305 -0.79 23.91 -3.22
C GLY A 305 -0.91 24.23 -4.70
N LEU A 306 -2.13 24.36 -5.20
CA LEU A 306 -2.41 24.70 -6.60
C LEU A 306 -1.82 26.07 -6.99
N LYS A 307 -2.00 27.11 -6.15
CA LYS A 307 -1.33 28.40 -6.35
C LYS A 307 0.19 28.32 -6.39
N ALA A 308 0.78 27.39 -5.64
CA ALA A 308 2.23 27.19 -5.65
C ALA A 308 2.69 26.47 -6.94
N ILE A 309 1.97 25.43 -7.36
CA ILE A 309 2.23 24.67 -8.59
C ILE A 309 2.21 25.58 -9.81
N LEU A 310 1.26 26.48 -9.93
CA LEU A 310 1.18 27.45 -11.05
C LEU A 310 2.42 28.36 -11.20
N ARG A 311 3.31 28.41 -10.22
CA ARG A 311 4.60 29.12 -10.31
C ARG A 311 5.80 28.20 -10.58
N GLN A 312 5.53 26.93 -10.87
CA GLN A 312 6.54 25.89 -11.13
C GLN A 312 6.55 25.44 -12.59
N ASP A 313 5.99 26.26 -13.49
CA ASP A 313 5.91 25.98 -14.94
C ASP A 313 5.28 24.61 -15.26
N PRO A 314 4.07 24.32 -14.77
CA PRO A 314 3.42 23.04 -15.02
C PRO A 314 2.75 23.02 -16.40
N ASP A 315 2.80 21.89 -17.11
CA ASP A 315 1.97 21.63 -18.28
C ASP A 315 0.67 20.92 -17.90
N VAL A 316 0.77 20.00 -16.92
CA VAL A 316 -0.35 19.18 -16.44
C VAL A 316 -0.45 19.29 -14.93
N ILE A 317 -1.65 19.53 -14.44
CA ILE A 317 -1.93 19.65 -13.00
C ILE A 317 -3.00 18.63 -12.61
N LEU A 318 -2.70 17.74 -11.67
CA LEU A 318 -3.73 16.92 -11.04
C LEU A 318 -4.09 17.51 -9.67
N ILE A 319 -5.36 17.76 -9.46
CA ILE A 319 -5.94 18.11 -8.16
C ILE A 319 -6.73 16.90 -7.68
N GLY A 320 -6.31 16.28 -6.58
CA GLY A 320 -6.91 15.04 -6.09
C GLY A 320 -8.43 15.12 -6.04
N GLU A 321 -8.97 16.22 -5.52
CA GLU A 321 -10.40 16.54 -5.57
C GLU A 321 -10.68 18.03 -5.41
N ILE A 322 -11.84 18.46 -5.90
CA ILE A 322 -12.35 19.85 -5.73
C ILE A 322 -13.47 19.81 -4.69
N ARG A 323 -13.22 20.39 -3.50
CA ARG A 323 -14.18 20.45 -2.39
C ARG A 323 -14.78 21.83 -2.16
N ASP A 324 -14.06 22.89 -2.52
CA ASP A 324 -14.40 24.29 -2.22
C ASP A 324 -14.31 25.19 -3.45
N GLY A 325 -14.95 26.37 -3.35
CA GLY A 325 -15.05 27.32 -4.44
C GLY A 325 -13.70 27.92 -4.84
N GLU A 326 -12.78 28.16 -3.89
CA GLU A 326 -11.46 28.72 -4.20
C GLU A 326 -10.66 27.75 -5.07
N THR A 327 -10.63 26.47 -4.71
CA THR A 327 -9.97 25.42 -5.50
C THR A 327 -10.63 25.27 -6.87
N ALA A 328 -11.97 25.31 -6.94
CA ALA A 328 -12.72 25.20 -8.20
C ALA A 328 -12.41 26.36 -9.16
N GLU A 329 -12.38 27.59 -8.65
CA GLU A 329 -12.07 28.77 -9.42
C GLU A 329 -10.64 28.73 -9.99
N ILE A 330 -9.64 28.41 -9.15
CA ILE A 330 -8.24 28.33 -9.58
C ILE A 330 -8.06 27.21 -10.61
N ALA A 331 -8.68 26.05 -10.42
CA ALA A 331 -8.63 24.92 -11.35
C ALA A 331 -9.18 25.32 -12.74
N THR A 332 -10.34 25.97 -12.77
CA THR A 332 -10.98 26.42 -14.01
C THR A 332 -10.14 27.52 -14.69
N GLN A 333 -9.65 28.50 -13.94
CA GLN A 333 -8.77 29.54 -14.49
C GLN A 333 -7.48 28.93 -15.06
N SER A 334 -6.90 27.94 -14.40
CA SER A 334 -5.69 27.27 -14.89
C SER A 334 -5.93 26.59 -16.24
N SER A 335 -7.09 25.94 -16.42
CA SER A 335 -7.47 25.30 -17.68
C SER A 335 -7.66 26.29 -18.84
N LEU A 336 -8.11 27.50 -18.53
CA LEU A 336 -8.27 28.59 -19.51
C LEU A 336 -6.93 29.27 -19.85
N THR A 337 -5.95 29.21 -18.95
CA THR A 337 -4.65 29.86 -19.12
C THR A 337 -3.55 28.98 -19.69
N GLY A 338 -3.91 27.82 -20.26
CA GLY A 338 -2.99 27.00 -21.04
C GLY A 338 -2.51 25.72 -20.34
N HIS A 339 -3.11 25.32 -19.21
CA HIS A 339 -2.76 24.11 -18.49
C HIS A 339 -3.80 23.00 -18.70
N LEU A 340 -3.37 21.76 -18.77
CA LEU A 340 -4.27 20.62 -18.69
C LEU A 340 -4.50 20.28 -17.21
N VAL A 341 -5.74 20.45 -16.76
CA VAL A 341 -6.14 20.18 -15.38
C VAL A 341 -6.93 18.88 -15.30
N LEU A 342 -6.53 17.98 -14.39
CA LEU A 342 -7.27 16.76 -14.08
C LEU A 342 -7.76 16.83 -12.64
N SER A 343 -9.00 16.44 -12.38
CA SER A 343 -9.49 16.41 -11.00
C SER A 343 -10.65 15.44 -10.80
N THR A 344 -11.05 15.26 -9.54
CA THR A 344 -12.24 14.50 -9.19
C THR A 344 -13.32 15.36 -8.55
N LEU A 345 -14.57 14.94 -8.75
CA LEU A 345 -15.74 15.46 -8.06
C LEU A 345 -16.60 14.30 -7.52
N HIS A 346 -17.16 14.49 -6.34
CA HIS A 346 -18.10 13.56 -5.74
C HIS A 346 -19.52 13.84 -6.24
N THR A 347 -19.81 13.49 -7.50
CA THR A 347 -21.14 13.54 -8.10
C THR A 347 -21.48 12.18 -8.70
N ASN A 348 -22.77 11.84 -8.72
CA ASN A 348 -23.23 10.53 -9.21
C ASN A 348 -23.22 10.42 -10.76
N THR A 349 -23.19 11.55 -11.45
CA THR A 349 -23.19 11.61 -12.92
C THR A 349 -22.21 12.66 -13.42
N ALA A 350 -21.68 12.48 -14.63
CA ALA A 350 -20.81 13.46 -15.28
C ALA A 350 -21.53 14.83 -15.48
N ALA A 351 -22.80 14.82 -15.86
CA ALA A 351 -23.60 16.05 -15.98
C ALA A 351 -23.75 16.79 -14.64
N GLY A 352 -23.83 16.06 -13.52
CA GLY A 352 -23.87 16.61 -12.17
C GLY A 352 -22.59 17.37 -11.78
N ALA A 353 -21.47 17.13 -12.45
CA ALA A 353 -20.23 17.89 -12.21
C ALA A 353 -20.40 19.38 -12.56
N ILE A 354 -21.10 19.70 -13.64
CA ILE A 354 -21.36 21.07 -14.05
C ILE A 354 -22.17 21.80 -12.99
N THR A 355 -23.26 21.20 -12.52
CA THR A 355 -24.10 21.76 -11.44
C THR A 355 -23.25 21.96 -10.17
N ARG A 356 -22.43 20.96 -9.82
CA ARG A 356 -21.60 21.02 -8.61
C ARG A 356 -20.58 22.16 -8.67
N LEU A 357 -19.96 22.40 -9.82
CA LEU A 357 -19.04 23.51 -9.98
C LEU A 357 -19.77 24.86 -9.93
N GLN A 358 -20.98 24.97 -10.48
CA GLN A 358 -21.83 26.17 -10.33
C GLN A 358 -22.18 26.42 -8.85
N ASP A 359 -22.54 25.38 -8.10
CA ASP A 359 -22.81 25.49 -6.66
C ASP A 359 -21.57 25.95 -5.87
N LEU A 360 -20.36 25.60 -6.36
CA LEU A 360 -19.10 26.07 -5.82
C LEU A 360 -18.72 27.49 -6.26
N GLY A 361 -19.56 28.16 -7.07
CA GLY A 361 -19.41 29.55 -7.47
C GLY A 361 -18.66 29.76 -8.78
N VAL A 362 -18.36 28.72 -9.54
CA VAL A 362 -17.72 28.85 -10.85
C VAL A 362 -18.73 29.32 -11.89
N ASP A 363 -18.39 30.39 -12.65
CA ASP A 363 -19.25 30.91 -13.68
C ASP A 363 -19.46 29.94 -14.83
N SER A 364 -20.71 29.77 -15.28
CA SER A 364 -21.08 28.87 -16.37
C SER A 364 -20.39 29.22 -17.71
N LEU A 365 -20.04 30.44 -17.95
CA LEU A 365 -19.28 30.84 -19.13
C LEU A 365 -17.87 30.23 -19.16
N ASN A 366 -17.26 30.07 -18.01
CA ASN A 366 -15.92 29.47 -17.89
C ASN A 366 -15.90 28.00 -18.26
N PHE A 367 -17.02 27.25 -18.12
CA PHE A 367 -17.11 25.84 -18.57
C PHE A 367 -17.31 25.69 -20.07
N ALA A 368 -17.93 26.68 -20.72
CA ALA A 368 -18.17 26.61 -22.15
C ALA A 368 -16.89 26.84 -22.98
N VAL A 369 -15.82 27.27 -22.33
CA VAL A 369 -14.55 27.69 -22.97
C VAL A 369 -13.38 26.81 -22.51
N SER A 370 -13.48 26.13 -21.34
CA SER A 370 -12.46 25.21 -20.80
C SER A 370 -12.70 23.79 -21.29
#